data_585291e02babacebe676ba26b4affdba
#
_entry.id   585291e02babacebe676ba26b4affdba
#
_cell.length_a   1.000
_cell.length_b   1.000
_cell.length_c   1.000
_cell.angle_alpha   90.00
_cell.angle_beta   90.00
_cell.angle_gamma   90.00
#
_symmetry.space_group_name_H-M   'P 1'
#
loop_
_entity.id
_entity.type
_entity.pdbx_description
1 polymer ?
#
loop_
_entity_poly.entity_id
_entity_poly.type
_entity_poly.pdbx_seq_one_letter_code
_entity_poly.pdbx_strand_id
1 'polypeptide(L)'
;MQTLESTPTPHVKFAVALALIGALGPSAVDMYLASMPGIAEEYGVSYAGVQLTLTVFLLAMGAGQLLFGPVVDALGRRRPLLAGLLVFIGSSLAAAQADSLDALLLARFVQGLGSALTLVVIMSMVRDVAEGARAAQIFALLMTIEGLAPVIAPALGGFIGAHFGWRAIMLTLAGLGVLVLLNSAWVLKETLPQDKRMAWHPADFLRTYARIARDGAFLRPALALSAVFFFLFAYIGGAAFVYQTHFGLSVEAFGALFGATGVAILLGAITAGRLVARKGLARLAQWGAASMLVGAVIALLGTLAGAGLWGIVAGLALAMFGLGVAEATLMSLVMSSQSRALGSTAALLGAMQLIISSSATPLSGIMAPLGAAHWALLLALAALLVAILVRASTRNVTATLNSLAGH
;
A
#
# COMPACT_ATOMS: atom_id res chain seq x y z
N MET A 1 9.80 8.03 -47.11
CA MET A 1 10.41 6.96 -46.29
C MET A 1 11.04 7.63 -45.08
N GLN A 2 10.24 7.92 -44.06
CA GLN A 2 10.73 8.46 -42.80
C GLN A 2 11.33 7.31 -41.99
N THR A 3 12.61 7.36 -41.75
CA THR A 3 13.31 6.48 -40.83
C THR A 3 12.72 6.64 -39.44
N LEU A 4 11.97 5.63 -38.99
CA LEU A 4 11.57 5.49 -37.58
C LEU A 4 12.84 5.35 -36.75
N GLU A 5 13.32 6.45 -36.19
CA GLU A 5 14.32 6.42 -35.13
C GLU A 5 13.79 5.54 -34.01
N SER A 6 14.41 4.39 -33.86
CA SER A 6 14.17 3.48 -32.73
C SER A 6 14.56 4.19 -31.45
N THR A 7 13.57 4.78 -30.76
CA THR A 7 13.79 5.27 -29.39
C THR A 7 14.36 4.12 -28.54
N PRO A 8 15.47 4.36 -27.81
CA PRO A 8 16.10 3.29 -27.02
C PRO A 8 15.10 2.71 -26.04
N THR A 9 15.01 1.39 -26.01
CA THR A 9 14.24 0.68 -24.97
C THR A 9 14.65 1.20 -23.59
N PRO A 10 13.72 1.62 -22.70
CA PRO A 10 14.08 1.91 -21.33
C PRO A 10 14.76 0.66 -20.79
N HIS A 11 16.03 0.79 -20.46
CA HIS A 11 16.84 -0.35 -20.02
C HIS A 11 16.16 -0.99 -18.83
N VAL A 12 16.12 -2.32 -18.78
CA VAL A 12 15.64 -3.10 -17.62
C VAL A 12 16.20 -2.54 -16.30
N LYS A 13 17.43 -2.03 -16.33
CA LYS A 13 18.07 -1.32 -15.22
C LYS A 13 17.27 -0.13 -14.68
N PHE A 14 16.65 0.67 -15.54
CA PHE A 14 15.82 1.82 -15.12
C PHE A 14 14.56 1.32 -14.38
N ALA A 15 13.84 0.36 -14.96
CA ALA A 15 12.64 -0.17 -14.35
C ALA A 15 12.92 -0.90 -13.01
N VAL A 16 14.01 -1.66 -12.94
CA VAL A 16 14.45 -2.32 -11.69
C VAL A 16 14.84 -1.28 -10.63
N ALA A 17 15.56 -0.21 -11.02
CA ALA A 17 15.91 0.86 -10.08
C ALA A 17 14.66 1.52 -9.47
N LEU A 18 13.65 1.84 -10.29
CA LEU A 18 12.38 2.39 -9.80
C LEU A 18 11.64 1.40 -8.89
N ALA A 19 11.63 0.12 -9.24
CA ALA A 19 10.97 -0.91 -8.46
C ALA A 19 11.61 -1.14 -7.08
N LEU A 20 12.94 -1.08 -7.00
CA LEU A 20 13.66 -1.14 -5.72
C LEU A 20 13.32 0.05 -4.81
N ILE A 21 13.14 1.24 -5.40
CA ILE A 21 12.69 2.42 -4.64
C ILE A 21 11.26 2.19 -4.13
N GLY A 22 10.35 1.72 -5.01
CA GLY A 22 8.96 1.44 -4.66
C GLY A 22 8.79 0.43 -3.53
N ALA A 23 9.69 -0.54 -3.44
CA ALA A 23 9.66 -1.56 -2.39
C ALA A 23 10.03 -1.04 -0.98
N LEU A 24 10.70 0.12 -0.85
CA LEU A 24 11.13 0.66 0.46
C LEU A 24 9.95 0.98 1.37
N GLY A 25 8.88 1.60 0.84
CA GLY A 25 7.69 1.96 1.61
C GLY A 25 6.98 0.73 2.22
N PRO A 26 6.55 -0.25 1.42
CA PRO A 26 6.02 -1.52 1.92
C PRO A 26 6.96 -2.24 2.88
N SER A 27 8.27 -2.30 2.58
CA SER A 27 9.24 -2.92 3.49
C SER A 27 9.30 -2.23 4.85
N ALA A 28 9.20 -0.89 4.89
CA ALA A 28 9.19 -0.12 6.15
C ALA A 28 7.90 -0.36 6.97
N VAL A 29 6.82 -0.81 6.36
CA VAL A 29 5.60 -1.28 7.03
C VAL A 29 5.78 -2.72 7.49
N ASP A 30 6.03 -3.63 6.57
CA ASP A 30 5.86 -5.07 6.77
C ASP A 30 6.99 -5.71 7.60
N MET A 31 8.24 -5.27 7.46
CA MET A 31 9.35 -5.78 8.29
C MET A 31 9.19 -5.43 9.78
N TYR A 32 8.56 -4.29 10.06
CA TYR A 32 8.43 -3.75 11.42
C TYR A 32 7.32 -4.45 12.23
N LEU A 33 6.30 -4.99 11.57
CA LEU A 33 5.06 -5.49 12.19
C LEU A 33 5.31 -6.57 13.25
N ALA A 34 6.19 -7.52 12.95
CA ALA A 34 6.49 -8.65 13.83
C ALA A 34 7.01 -8.22 15.20
N SER A 35 7.65 -7.06 15.29
CA SER A 35 8.28 -6.54 16.51
C SER A 35 7.38 -5.62 17.34
N MET A 36 6.21 -5.22 16.85
CA MET A 36 5.34 -4.25 17.53
C MET A 36 4.93 -4.66 18.97
N PRO A 37 4.58 -5.93 19.25
CA PRO A 37 4.27 -6.33 20.63
C PRO A 37 5.47 -6.12 21.57
N GLY A 38 6.68 -6.49 21.14
CA GLY A 38 7.91 -6.30 21.93
C GLY A 38 8.27 -4.83 22.15
N ILE A 39 7.98 -3.94 21.18
CA ILE A 39 8.17 -2.49 21.34
C ILE A 39 7.19 -1.92 22.37
N ALA A 40 5.94 -2.41 22.40
CA ALA A 40 4.96 -2.00 23.39
C ALA A 40 5.43 -2.37 24.82
N GLU A 41 5.97 -3.56 24.96
CA GLU A 41 6.53 -4.04 26.24
C GLU A 41 7.79 -3.24 26.64
N GLU A 42 8.73 -3.01 25.72
CA GLU A 42 9.97 -2.27 25.98
C GLU A 42 9.72 -0.82 26.43
N TYR A 43 8.76 -0.13 25.79
CA TYR A 43 8.42 1.25 26.17
C TYR A 43 7.37 1.34 27.29
N GLY A 44 6.81 0.21 27.76
CA GLY A 44 5.75 0.19 28.77
C GLY A 44 4.47 0.91 28.33
N VAL A 45 4.15 0.86 27.03
CA VAL A 45 2.98 1.54 26.46
C VAL A 45 1.95 0.51 25.95
N SER A 46 0.71 0.98 25.71
CA SER A 46 -0.31 0.13 25.15
C SER A 46 0.03 -0.27 23.69
N TYR A 47 -0.46 -1.42 23.25
CA TYR A 47 -0.31 -1.85 21.86
C TYR A 47 -0.90 -0.83 20.87
N ALA A 48 -2.03 -0.19 21.22
CA ALA A 48 -2.59 0.92 20.46
C ALA A 48 -1.62 2.10 20.32
N GLY A 49 -0.84 2.40 21.38
CA GLY A 49 0.19 3.44 21.34
C GLY A 49 1.27 3.13 20.29
N VAL A 50 1.75 1.90 20.22
CA VAL A 50 2.74 1.50 19.19
C VAL A 50 2.12 1.51 17.80
N GLN A 51 0.84 1.17 17.65
CA GLN A 51 0.15 1.25 16.35
C GLN A 51 0.11 2.68 15.80
N LEU A 52 0.19 3.72 16.63
CA LEU A 52 0.31 5.10 16.17
C LEU A 52 1.57 5.33 15.33
N THR A 53 2.64 4.56 15.53
CA THR A 53 3.86 4.65 14.70
C THR A 53 3.59 4.30 13.23
N LEU A 54 2.71 3.32 12.99
CA LEU A 54 2.24 2.98 11.66
C LEU A 54 1.23 4.00 11.14
N THR A 55 0.33 4.47 12.01
CA THR A 55 -0.64 5.53 11.69
C THR A 55 0.05 6.78 11.16
N VAL A 56 1.02 7.32 11.89
CA VAL A 56 1.71 8.57 11.49
C VAL A 56 2.55 8.38 10.22
N PHE A 57 3.13 7.19 10.01
CA PHE A 57 3.83 6.85 8.78
C PHE A 57 2.87 6.89 7.58
N LEU A 58 1.71 6.23 7.66
CA LEU A 58 0.70 6.19 6.61
C LEU A 58 0.08 7.56 6.34
N LEU A 59 -0.23 8.33 7.39
CA LEU A 59 -0.74 9.71 7.27
C LEU A 59 0.27 10.59 6.56
N ALA A 60 1.55 10.54 6.96
CA ALA A 60 2.62 11.31 6.34
C ALA A 60 2.81 10.91 4.88
N MET A 61 2.78 9.60 4.60
CA MET A 61 2.91 9.08 3.24
C MET A 61 1.72 9.50 2.36
N GLY A 62 0.49 9.44 2.89
CA GLY A 62 -0.72 9.86 2.16
C GLY A 62 -0.75 11.37 1.92
N ALA A 63 -0.52 12.19 2.95
CA ALA A 63 -0.47 13.64 2.82
C ALA A 63 0.66 14.08 1.88
N GLY A 64 1.82 13.45 1.98
CA GLY A 64 2.97 13.72 1.12
C GLY A 64 2.69 13.49 -0.36
N GLN A 65 1.88 12.49 -0.72
CA GLN A 65 1.50 12.27 -2.13
C GLN A 65 0.75 13.46 -2.73
N LEU A 66 -0.09 14.14 -1.95
CA LEU A 66 -0.79 15.35 -2.40
C LEU A 66 0.14 16.57 -2.50
N LEU A 67 1.09 16.67 -1.56
CA LEU A 67 1.95 17.85 -1.43
C LEU A 67 3.15 17.82 -2.38
N PHE A 68 3.73 16.66 -2.64
CA PHE A 68 5.00 16.56 -3.37
C PHE A 68 4.86 16.53 -4.89
N GLY A 69 3.66 16.30 -5.45
CA GLY A 69 3.45 16.39 -6.90
C GLY A 69 3.96 17.70 -7.50
N PRO A 70 3.45 18.87 -7.04
CA PRO A 70 3.92 20.17 -7.49
C PRO A 70 5.42 20.42 -7.26
N VAL A 71 5.97 19.94 -6.15
CA VAL A 71 7.40 20.07 -5.83
C VAL A 71 8.25 19.37 -6.87
N VAL A 72 7.86 18.14 -7.21
CA VAL A 72 8.57 17.30 -8.18
C VAL A 72 8.46 17.88 -9.59
N ASP A 73 7.34 18.50 -9.96
CA ASP A 73 7.14 19.16 -11.25
C ASP A 73 7.95 20.47 -11.37
N ALA A 74 8.20 21.15 -10.26
CA ALA A 74 8.97 22.40 -10.23
C ALA A 74 10.49 22.17 -10.17
N LEU A 75 10.95 21.22 -9.34
CA LEU A 75 12.39 20.99 -9.09
C LEU A 75 13.04 19.99 -10.05
N GLY A 76 12.25 19.26 -10.84
CA GLY A 76 12.68 18.09 -11.61
C GLY A 76 12.52 16.82 -10.78
N ARG A 77 12.93 15.66 -11.32
CA ARG A 77 12.69 14.35 -10.72
C ARG A 77 13.84 13.88 -9.83
N ARG A 78 15.06 14.03 -10.33
CA ARG A 78 16.25 13.44 -9.71
C ARG A 78 16.56 14.03 -8.33
N ARG A 79 16.51 15.38 -8.19
CA ARG A 79 16.83 16.03 -6.91
C ARG A 79 15.84 15.66 -5.80
N PRO A 80 14.51 15.75 -6.01
CA PRO A 80 13.54 15.30 -5.01
C PRO A 80 13.66 13.81 -4.67
N LEU A 81 13.97 12.95 -5.66
CA LEU A 81 14.20 11.52 -5.42
C LEU A 81 15.34 11.28 -4.42
N LEU A 82 16.51 11.86 -4.70
CA LEU A 82 17.68 11.68 -3.83
C LEU A 82 17.44 12.29 -2.44
N ALA A 83 16.76 13.43 -2.36
CA ALA A 83 16.36 14.04 -1.09
C ALA A 83 15.39 13.14 -0.31
N GLY A 84 14.37 12.56 -0.96
CA GLY A 84 13.45 11.62 -0.34
C GLY A 84 14.14 10.36 0.22
N LEU A 85 15.09 9.80 -0.54
CA LEU A 85 15.90 8.67 -0.09
C LEU A 85 16.79 9.04 1.10
N LEU A 86 17.41 10.21 1.11
CA LEU A 86 18.20 10.71 2.25
C LEU A 86 17.33 10.90 3.50
N VAL A 87 16.13 11.45 3.33
CA VAL A 87 15.15 11.60 4.42
C VAL A 87 14.75 10.23 4.96
N PHE A 88 14.46 9.26 4.08
CA PHE A 88 14.14 7.88 4.49
C PHE A 88 15.27 7.22 5.27
N ILE A 89 16.52 7.35 4.81
CA ILE A 89 17.70 6.81 5.49
C ILE A 89 17.88 7.48 6.85
N GLY A 90 17.92 8.80 6.90
CA GLY A 90 18.15 9.56 8.14
C GLY A 90 17.08 9.28 9.19
N SER A 91 15.81 9.22 8.78
CA SER A 91 14.71 8.89 9.68
C SER A 91 14.72 7.43 10.14
N SER A 92 15.16 6.49 9.30
CA SER A 92 15.35 5.09 9.69
C SER A 92 16.47 4.96 10.73
N LEU A 93 17.58 5.69 10.58
CA LEU A 93 18.65 5.74 11.57
C LEU A 93 18.17 6.40 12.88
N ALA A 94 17.39 7.48 12.80
CA ALA A 94 16.79 8.11 13.98
C ALA A 94 15.81 7.16 14.70
N ALA A 95 14.99 6.43 13.95
CA ALA A 95 14.09 5.43 14.51
C ALA A 95 14.85 4.30 15.24
N ALA A 96 15.99 3.85 14.70
CA ALA A 96 16.83 2.84 15.35
C ALA A 96 17.43 3.31 16.69
N GLN A 97 17.56 4.62 16.88
CA GLN A 97 18.13 5.24 18.09
C GLN A 97 17.05 5.81 19.01
N ALA A 98 15.76 5.62 18.68
CA ALA A 98 14.67 6.13 19.50
C ALA A 98 14.67 5.45 20.88
N ASP A 99 14.64 6.27 21.93
CA ASP A 99 14.58 5.88 23.34
C ASP A 99 13.20 6.08 23.96
N SER A 100 12.27 6.64 23.19
CA SER A 100 10.89 6.88 23.58
C SER A 100 9.92 6.69 22.41
N LEU A 101 8.65 6.44 22.74
CA LEU A 101 7.60 6.33 21.73
C LEU A 101 7.47 7.62 20.90
N ASP A 102 7.57 8.79 21.54
CA ASP A 102 7.45 10.08 20.84
C ASP A 102 8.58 10.30 19.82
N ALA A 103 9.82 9.94 20.18
CA ALA A 103 10.95 9.99 19.26
C ALA A 103 10.74 9.04 18.07
N LEU A 104 10.23 7.82 18.34
CA LEU A 104 9.90 6.86 17.30
C LEU A 104 8.75 7.36 16.41
N LEU A 105 7.70 7.95 16.98
CA LEU A 105 6.58 8.55 16.23
C LEU A 105 7.08 9.62 15.27
N LEU A 106 7.93 10.54 15.75
CA LEU A 106 8.49 11.60 14.90
C LEU A 106 9.35 11.02 13.77
N ALA A 107 10.22 10.06 14.08
CA ALA A 107 11.06 9.41 13.09
C ALA A 107 10.22 8.70 12.01
N ARG A 108 9.15 8.00 12.41
CA ARG A 108 8.21 7.32 11.51
C ARG A 108 7.41 8.30 10.65
N PHE A 109 6.99 9.44 11.20
CA PHE A 109 6.35 10.50 10.43
C PHE A 109 7.28 11.03 9.32
N VAL A 110 8.52 11.37 9.66
CA VAL A 110 9.53 11.86 8.70
C VAL A 110 9.87 10.78 7.66
N GLN A 111 9.94 9.50 8.07
CA GLN A 111 10.17 8.37 7.17
C GLN A 111 9.02 8.22 6.16
N GLY A 112 7.77 8.42 6.60
CA GLY A 112 6.59 8.43 5.74
C GLY A 112 6.63 9.54 4.68
N LEU A 113 7.09 10.75 5.05
CA LEU A 113 7.31 11.85 4.08
C LEU A 113 8.39 11.50 3.05
N GLY A 114 9.51 10.90 3.47
CA GLY A 114 10.57 10.41 2.57
C GLY A 114 10.03 9.40 1.57
N SER A 115 9.24 8.42 2.05
CA SER A 115 8.58 7.41 1.22
C SER A 115 7.59 8.02 0.23
N ALA A 116 6.79 9.01 0.66
CA ALA A 116 5.85 9.70 -0.21
C ALA A 116 6.57 10.41 -1.37
N LEU A 117 7.64 11.12 -1.07
CA LEU A 117 8.40 11.87 -2.07
C LEU A 117 9.00 10.93 -3.11
N THR A 118 9.59 9.81 -2.70
CA THR A 118 10.14 8.81 -3.63
C THR A 118 9.06 8.19 -4.50
N LEU A 119 7.89 7.85 -3.95
CA LEU A 119 6.78 7.25 -4.68
C LEU A 119 6.23 8.21 -5.75
N VAL A 120 6.03 9.49 -5.41
CA VAL A 120 5.57 10.52 -6.38
C VAL A 120 6.56 10.67 -7.53
N VAL A 121 7.87 10.64 -7.24
CA VAL A 121 8.91 10.72 -8.27
C VAL A 121 8.89 9.49 -9.19
N ILE A 122 8.77 8.27 -8.64
CA ILE A 122 8.70 7.03 -9.44
C ILE A 122 7.59 7.14 -10.48
N MET A 123 6.37 7.46 -10.03
CA MET A 123 5.20 7.59 -10.91
C MET A 123 5.38 8.68 -11.99
N SER A 124 6.09 9.76 -11.65
CA SER A 124 6.40 10.83 -12.59
C SER A 124 7.47 10.42 -13.61
N MET A 125 8.56 9.76 -13.17
CA MET A 125 9.63 9.32 -14.06
C MET A 125 9.16 8.28 -15.08
N VAL A 126 8.26 7.36 -14.68
CA VAL A 126 7.67 6.39 -15.63
C VAL A 126 6.92 7.12 -16.74
N ARG A 127 6.11 8.13 -16.38
CA ARG A 127 5.33 8.92 -17.35
C ARG A 127 6.21 9.79 -18.26
N ASP A 128 7.34 10.27 -17.75
CA ASP A 128 8.25 11.11 -18.52
C ASP A 128 8.99 10.32 -19.63
N VAL A 129 9.24 9.00 -19.40
CA VAL A 129 10.08 8.19 -20.30
C VAL A 129 9.29 7.16 -21.14
N ALA A 130 8.02 6.90 -20.82
CA ALA A 130 7.25 5.88 -21.48
C ALA A 130 5.76 6.22 -21.61
N GLU A 131 5.18 5.85 -22.74
CA GLU A 131 3.75 5.98 -23.02
C GLU A 131 3.17 4.64 -23.51
N GLY A 132 1.84 4.50 -23.45
CA GLY A 132 1.11 3.35 -23.97
C GLY A 132 1.59 2.00 -23.40
N ALA A 133 1.85 1.05 -24.27
CA ALA A 133 2.24 -0.34 -23.90
C ALA A 133 3.56 -0.38 -23.10
N ARG A 134 4.48 0.55 -23.35
CA ARG A 134 5.78 0.64 -22.68
C ARG A 134 5.63 1.07 -21.22
N ALA A 135 4.83 2.10 -20.97
CA ALA A 135 4.49 2.51 -19.60
C ALA A 135 3.83 1.36 -18.84
N ALA A 136 2.89 0.66 -19.48
CA ALA A 136 2.23 -0.50 -18.89
C ALA A 136 3.21 -1.63 -18.52
N GLN A 137 4.23 -1.91 -19.33
CA GLN A 137 5.27 -2.89 -18.99
C GLN A 137 6.12 -2.49 -17.78
N ILE A 138 6.52 -1.21 -17.68
CA ILE A 138 7.26 -0.72 -16.52
C ILE A 138 6.40 -0.80 -15.27
N PHE A 139 5.14 -0.34 -15.33
CA PHE A 139 4.21 -0.45 -14.20
C PHE A 139 3.96 -1.90 -13.79
N ALA A 140 3.84 -2.84 -14.74
CA ALA A 140 3.68 -4.26 -14.42
C ALA A 140 4.90 -4.82 -13.66
N LEU A 141 6.12 -4.41 -14.02
CA LEU A 141 7.34 -4.80 -13.29
C LEU A 141 7.36 -4.16 -11.89
N LEU A 142 7.01 -2.87 -11.76
CA LEU A 142 6.89 -2.20 -10.47
C LEU A 142 5.91 -2.95 -9.56
N MET A 143 4.70 -3.21 -10.05
CA MET A 143 3.66 -3.94 -9.30
C MET A 143 4.08 -5.36 -8.92
N THR A 144 4.87 -6.04 -9.77
CA THR A 144 5.40 -7.37 -9.46
C THR A 144 6.36 -7.32 -8.28
N ILE A 145 7.29 -6.36 -8.27
CA ILE A 145 8.29 -6.23 -7.20
C ILE A 145 7.63 -5.71 -5.92
N GLU A 146 6.75 -4.71 -6.02
CA GLU A 146 5.96 -4.22 -4.88
C GLU A 146 5.05 -5.31 -4.29
N GLY A 147 4.46 -6.17 -5.14
CA GLY A 147 3.64 -7.30 -4.71
C GLY A 147 4.42 -8.44 -4.03
N LEU A 148 5.75 -8.52 -4.24
CA LEU A 148 6.61 -9.46 -3.53
C LEU A 148 7.02 -8.94 -2.14
N ALA A 149 7.03 -7.63 -1.93
CA ALA A 149 7.42 -7.05 -0.65
C ALA A 149 6.58 -7.58 0.54
N PRO A 150 5.24 -7.64 0.50
CA PRO A 150 4.43 -8.19 1.58
C PRO A 150 4.65 -9.69 1.85
N VAL A 151 5.26 -10.42 0.92
CA VAL A 151 5.60 -11.84 1.09
C VAL A 151 6.96 -11.98 1.78
N ILE A 152 7.96 -11.19 1.35
CA ILE A 152 9.35 -11.33 1.78
C ILE A 152 9.63 -10.51 3.05
N ALA A 153 9.15 -9.27 3.10
CA ALA A 153 9.48 -8.32 4.16
C ALA A 153 9.07 -8.79 5.57
N PRO A 154 7.87 -9.36 5.80
CA PRO A 154 7.50 -9.86 7.12
C PRO A 154 8.37 -11.02 7.60
N ALA A 155 8.73 -11.93 6.69
CA ALA A 155 9.60 -13.07 7.02
C ALA A 155 11.01 -12.61 7.39
N LEU A 156 11.59 -11.68 6.61
CA LEU A 156 12.87 -11.05 6.93
C LEU A 156 12.80 -10.24 8.22
N GLY A 157 11.75 -9.45 8.40
CA GLY A 157 11.52 -8.66 9.61
C GLY A 157 11.35 -9.53 10.85
N GLY A 158 10.61 -10.65 10.74
CA GLY A 158 10.46 -11.63 11.80
C GLY A 158 11.81 -12.26 12.19
N PHE A 159 12.60 -12.69 11.22
CA PHE A 159 13.94 -13.25 11.46
C PHE A 159 14.89 -12.22 12.11
N ILE A 160 14.99 -11.01 11.53
CA ILE A 160 15.87 -9.97 12.07
C ILE A 160 15.41 -9.52 13.45
N GLY A 161 14.08 -9.32 13.64
CA GLY A 161 13.51 -8.89 14.91
C GLY A 161 13.74 -9.88 16.04
N ALA A 162 13.62 -11.18 15.77
CA ALA A 162 13.84 -12.22 16.75
C ALA A 162 15.31 -12.38 17.20
N HIS A 163 16.27 -12.24 16.27
CA HIS A 163 17.68 -12.47 16.56
C HIS A 163 18.44 -11.21 16.96
N PHE A 164 18.05 -10.05 16.46
CA PHE A 164 18.80 -8.78 16.60
C PHE A 164 17.96 -7.63 17.17
N GLY A 165 16.67 -7.88 17.44
CA GLY A 165 15.73 -6.88 17.94
C GLY A 165 15.19 -5.93 16.86
N TRP A 166 14.16 -5.15 17.23
CA TRP A 166 13.45 -4.28 16.29
C TRP A 166 14.32 -3.12 15.77
N ARG A 167 15.30 -2.66 16.54
CA ARG A 167 16.24 -1.60 16.11
C ARG A 167 17.08 -2.04 14.92
N ALA A 168 17.44 -3.32 14.85
CA ALA A 168 18.15 -3.88 13.70
C ALA A 168 17.28 -3.87 12.42
N ILE A 169 15.95 -3.94 12.53
CA ILE A 169 15.06 -3.77 11.38
C ILE A 169 15.19 -2.34 10.84
N MET A 170 15.20 -1.32 11.70
CA MET A 170 15.35 0.07 11.27
C MET A 170 16.72 0.33 10.63
N LEU A 171 17.80 -0.28 11.17
CA LEU A 171 19.13 -0.22 10.57
C LEU A 171 19.17 -0.95 9.20
N THR A 172 18.46 -2.07 9.07
CA THR A 172 18.33 -2.78 7.79
C THR A 172 17.62 -1.93 6.76
N LEU A 173 16.52 -1.24 7.13
CA LEU A 173 15.82 -0.30 6.26
C LEU A 173 16.73 0.87 5.84
N ALA A 174 17.54 1.40 6.76
CA ALA A 174 18.51 2.42 6.42
C ALA A 174 19.57 1.89 5.43
N GLY A 175 20.08 0.68 5.64
CA GLY A 175 21.04 0.01 4.74
C GLY A 175 20.44 -0.24 3.35
N LEU A 176 19.21 -0.75 3.27
CA LEU A 176 18.48 -0.89 2.01
C LEU A 176 18.30 0.48 1.33
N GLY A 177 17.95 1.52 2.09
CA GLY A 177 17.85 2.88 1.60
C GLY A 177 19.16 3.38 0.99
N VAL A 178 20.30 3.12 1.63
CA VAL A 178 21.64 3.46 1.09
C VAL A 178 21.93 2.72 -0.21
N LEU A 179 21.67 1.42 -0.28
CA LEU A 179 21.86 0.63 -1.51
C LEU A 179 21.00 1.18 -2.66
N VAL A 180 19.74 1.50 -2.36
CA VAL A 180 18.81 2.08 -3.34
C VAL A 180 19.24 3.49 -3.75
N LEU A 181 19.74 4.31 -2.81
CA LEU A 181 20.28 5.65 -3.09
C LEU A 181 21.47 5.58 -4.06
N LEU A 182 22.45 4.70 -3.78
CA LEU A 182 23.62 4.52 -4.62
C LEU A 182 23.23 4.03 -6.02
N ASN A 183 22.36 3.02 -6.10
CA ASN A 183 21.83 2.52 -7.37
C ASN A 183 21.12 3.65 -8.15
N SER A 184 20.24 4.41 -7.49
CA SER A 184 19.49 5.51 -8.10
C SER A 184 20.39 6.63 -8.58
N ALA A 185 21.42 6.99 -7.81
CA ALA A 185 22.37 8.03 -8.17
C ALA A 185 23.18 7.67 -9.45
N TRP A 186 23.45 6.39 -9.68
CA TRP A 186 24.19 5.92 -10.85
C TRP A 186 23.31 5.64 -12.06
N VAL A 187 22.12 5.06 -11.86
CA VAL A 187 21.25 4.58 -12.94
C VAL A 187 20.27 5.64 -13.41
N LEU A 188 19.72 6.43 -12.48
CA LEU A 188 18.63 7.35 -12.79
C LEU A 188 19.18 8.75 -13.13
N LYS A 189 18.87 9.19 -14.34
CA LYS A 189 19.13 10.56 -14.81
C LYS A 189 17.88 11.42 -14.65
N GLU A 190 18.05 12.74 -14.78
CA GLU A 190 16.91 13.66 -14.83
C GLU A 190 16.04 13.35 -16.05
N THR A 191 14.73 13.20 -15.84
CA THR A 191 13.77 12.89 -16.90
C THR A 191 12.93 14.10 -17.30
N LEU A 192 12.88 15.16 -16.46
CA LEU A 192 12.15 16.38 -16.75
C LEU A 192 13.11 17.50 -17.19
N PRO A 193 13.17 17.87 -18.49
CA PRO A 193 13.96 18.99 -18.98
C PRO A 193 13.60 20.30 -18.28
N GLN A 194 14.56 21.23 -18.18
CA GLN A 194 14.36 22.49 -17.44
C GLN A 194 13.27 23.37 -18.05
N ASP A 195 13.12 23.38 -19.36
CA ASP A 195 12.11 24.11 -20.13
C ASP A 195 10.69 23.58 -19.94
N LYS A 196 10.54 22.32 -19.48
CA LYS A 196 9.24 21.68 -19.18
C LYS A 196 8.84 21.75 -17.71
N ARG A 197 9.68 22.35 -16.84
CA ARG A 197 9.35 22.48 -15.42
C ARG A 197 8.23 23.50 -15.23
N MET A 198 7.25 23.11 -14.43
CA MET A 198 6.10 23.96 -14.15
C MET A 198 6.43 24.92 -13.01
N ALA A 199 5.95 26.16 -13.10
CA ALA A 199 6.00 27.07 -11.97
C ALA A 199 5.11 26.54 -10.84
N TRP A 200 5.54 26.75 -9.60
CA TRP A 200 4.79 26.34 -8.42
C TRP A 200 3.46 27.10 -8.29
N HIS A 201 2.36 26.46 -8.61
CA HIS A 201 1.00 27.00 -8.46
C HIS A 201 0.11 26.03 -7.67
N PRO A 202 0.23 25.99 -6.34
CA PRO A 202 -0.51 25.01 -5.51
C PRO A 202 -2.03 25.12 -5.64
N ALA A 203 -2.57 26.31 -5.93
CA ALA A 203 -4.00 26.51 -6.11
C ALA A 203 -4.58 25.71 -7.29
N ASP A 204 -3.84 25.52 -8.37
CA ASP A 204 -4.33 24.80 -9.55
C ASP A 204 -4.36 23.30 -9.31
N PHE A 205 -3.43 22.77 -8.52
CA PHE A 205 -3.45 21.37 -8.07
C PHE A 205 -4.64 21.10 -7.13
N LEU A 206 -4.87 22.00 -6.16
CA LEU A 206 -6.02 21.87 -5.25
C LEU A 206 -7.36 21.94 -6.02
N ARG A 207 -7.48 22.81 -7.01
CA ARG A 207 -8.66 22.85 -7.88
C ARG A 207 -8.83 21.57 -8.69
N THR A 208 -7.73 21.00 -9.17
CA THR A 208 -7.75 19.75 -9.92
C THR A 208 -8.18 18.58 -9.00
N TYR A 209 -7.60 18.46 -7.81
CA TYR A 209 -8.01 17.46 -6.82
C TYR A 209 -9.48 17.61 -6.43
N ALA A 210 -9.94 18.85 -6.16
CA ALA A 210 -11.34 19.10 -5.81
C ALA A 210 -12.30 18.72 -6.95
N ARG A 211 -11.92 18.95 -8.22
CA ARG A 211 -12.70 18.55 -9.38
C ARG A 211 -12.79 17.02 -9.49
N ILE A 212 -11.67 16.31 -9.38
CA ILE A 212 -11.62 14.84 -9.42
C ILE A 212 -12.43 14.24 -8.26
N ALA A 213 -12.26 14.77 -7.03
CA ALA A 213 -12.98 14.30 -5.86
C ALA A 213 -14.51 14.49 -5.93
N ARG A 214 -15.00 15.45 -6.73
CA ARG A 214 -16.44 15.67 -6.96
C ARG A 214 -17.01 14.77 -8.05
N ASP A 215 -16.18 14.10 -8.83
CA ASP A 215 -16.62 13.19 -9.87
C ASP A 215 -17.04 11.85 -9.25
N GLY A 216 -18.32 11.53 -9.33
CA GLY A 216 -18.85 10.26 -8.80
C GLY A 216 -18.30 9.02 -9.50
N ALA A 217 -17.82 9.13 -10.75
CA ALA A 217 -17.19 8.03 -11.46
C ALA A 217 -15.82 7.68 -10.85
N PHE A 218 -15.11 8.66 -10.30
CA PHE A 218 -13.88 8.47 -9.53
C PHE A 218 -14.19 8.13 -8.05
N LEU A 219 -15.03 8.94 -7.38
CA LEU A 219 -15.16 8.91 -5.93
C LEU A 219 -15.69 7.56 -5.42
N ARG A 220 -16.71 6.99 -6.08
CA ARG A 220 -17.34 5.73 -5.62
C ARG A 220 -16.36 4.54 -5.62
N PRO A 221 -15.67 4.21 -6.74
CA PRO A 221 -14.71 3.13 -6.72
C PRO A 221 -13.46 3.48 -5.90
N ALA A 222 -13.06 4.75 -5.76
CA ALA A 222 -11.98 5.18 -4.90
C ALA A 222 -12.29 4.96 -3.42
N LEU A 223 -13.49 5.26 -2.95
CA LEU A 223 -13.94 4.95 -1.59
C LEU A 223 -14.02 3.45 -1.34
N ALA A 224 -14.51 2.66 -2.31
CA ALA A 224 -14.53 1.21 -2.19
C ALA A 224 -13.10 0.64 -2.06
N LEU A 225 -12.16 1.12 -2.87
CA LEU A 225 -10.76 0.71 -2.80
C LEU A 225 -10.08 1.19 -1.50
N SER A 226 -10.40 2.38 -1.02
CA SER A 226 -9.91 2.86 0.29
C SER A 226 -10.43 2.01 1.45
N ALA A 227 -11.66 1.49 1.36
CA ALA A 227 -12.20 0.55 2.34
C ALA A 227 -11.49 -0.83 2.27
N VAL A 228 -11.08 -1.29 1.09
CA VAL A 228 -10.22 -2.48 0.94
C VAL A 228 -8.89 -2.28 1.66
N PHE A 229 -8.26 -1.11 1.49
CA PHE A 229 -7.02 -0.75 2.22
C PHE A 229 -7.27 -0.60 3.73
N PHE A 230 -8.41 -0.05 4.14
CA PHE A 230 -8.79 -0.03 5.56
C PHE A 230 -8.85 -1.45 6.14
N PHE A 231 -9.49 -2.40 5.45
CA PHE A 231 -9.51 -3.81 5.86
C PHE A 231 -8.09 -4.39 5.95
N LEU A 232 -7.25 -4.14 4.94
CA LEU A 232 -5.85 -4.59 4.93
C LEU A 232 -5.09 -4.07 6.16
N PHE A 233 -5.18 -2.77 6.43
CA PHE A 233 -4.47 -2.18 7.57
C PHE A 233 -5.12 -2.49 8.93
N ALA A 234 -6.40 -2.81 8.97
CA ALA A 234 -7.03 -3.41 10.16
C ALA A 234 -6.49 -4.82 10.42
N TYR A 235 -6.27 -5.62 9.37
CA TYR A 235 -5.60 -6.90 9.49
C TYR A 235 -4.15 -6.72 9.96
N ILE A 236 -3.37 -5.90 9.27
CA ILE A 236 -1.97 -5.60 9.58
C ILE A 236 -1.81 -5.15 11.04
N GLY A 237 -2.65 -4.20 11.48
CA GLY A 237 -2.57 -3.61 12.81
C GLY A 237 -2.84 -4.59 13.96
N GLY A 238 -3.65 -5.62 13.76
CA GLY A 238 -3.99 -6.56 14.83
C GLY A 238 -3.27 -7.91 14.76
N ALA A 239 -2.82 -8.31 13.57
CA ALA A 239 -2.30 -9.65 13.32
C ALA A 239 -1.10 -10.01 14.21
N ALA A 240 -0.13 -9.09 14.37
CA ALA A 240 1.06 -9.35 15.18
C ALA A 240 0.69 -9.63 16.64
N PHE A 241 -0.19 -8.82 17.23
CA PHE A 241 -0.64 -9.02 18.59
C PHE A 241 -1.43 -10.32 18.75
N VAL A 242 -2.43 -10.55 17.89
CA VAL A 242 -3.30 -11.73 17.99
C VAL A 242 -2.49 -13.02 17.81
N TYR A 243 -1.62 -13.08 16.80
CA TYR A 243 -0.87 -14.30 16.53
C TYR A 243 0.23 -14.56 17.57
N GLN A 244 0.95 -13.54 18.00
CA GLN A 244 2.04 -13.72 18.97
C GLN A 244 1.52 -13.78 20.42
N THR A 245 0.72 -12.79 20.85
CA THR A 245 0.32 -12.66 22.25
C THR A 245 -0.85 -13.58 22.59
N HIS A 246 -1.86 -13.72 21.71
CA HIS A 246 -3.03 -14.55 21.99
C HIS A 246 -2.81 -16.04 21.65
N PHE A 247 -2.13 -16.33 20.52
CA PHE A 247 -1.86 -17.71 20.08
C PHE A 247 -0.44 -18.19 20.36
N GLY A 248 0.45 -17.37 20.90
CA GLY A 248 1.79 -17.76 21.34
C GLY A 248 2.77 -18.05 20.20
N LEU A 249 2.56 -17.49 18.98
CA LEU A 249 3.52 -17.66 17.90
C LEU A 249 4.82 -16.90 18.19
N SER A 250 5.95 -17.49 17.82
CA SER A 250 7.22 -16.74 17.82
C SER A 250 7.21 -15.63 16.77
N VAL A 251 8.11 -14.66 16.91
CA VAL A 251 8.27 -13.54 15.97
C VAL A 251 8.55 -14.04 14.54
N GLU A 252 9.39 -15.09 14.42
CA GLU A 252 9.70 -15.71 13.11
C GLU A 252 8.47 -16.42 12.53
N ALA A 253 7.76 -17.22 13.35
CA ALA A 253 6.59 -17.95 12.91
C ALA A 253 5.48 -16.99 12.46
N PHE A 254 5.31 -15.87 13.17
CA PHE A 254 4.43 -14.79 12.74
C PHE A 254 4.86 -14.23 11.38
N GLY A 255 6.14 -13.87 11.21
CA GLY A 255 6.66 -13.32 9.96
C GLY A 255 6.43 -14.24 8.77
N ALA A 256 6.68 -15.54 8.94
CA ALA A 256 6.44 -16.56 7.91
C ALA A 256 4.96 -16.71 7.56
N LEU A 257 4.09 -16.79 8.58
CA LEU A 257 2.64 -16.92 8.40
C LEU A 257 2.03 -15.67 7.75
N PHE A 258 2.47 -14.50 8.18
CA PHE A 258 2.02 -13.23 7.61
C PHE A 258 2.47 -13.09 6.14
N GLY A 259 3.72 -13.45 5.83
CA GLY A 259 4.21 -13.51 4.44
C GLY A 259 3.39 -14.47 3.57
N ALA A 260 2.95 -15.62 4.12
CA ALA A 260 2.09 -16.55 3.40
C ALA A 260 0.72 -15.94 3.04
N THR A 261 0.19 -15.00 3.84
CA THR A 261 -1.05 -14.28 3.49
C THR A 261 -0.84 -13.34 2.30
N GLY A 262 0.36 -12.81 2.10
CA GLY A 262 0.74 -12.06 0.90
C GLY A 262 0.62 -12.89 -0.38
N VAL A 263 0.93 -14.19 -0.31
CA VAL A 263 0.73 -15.12 -1.45
C VAL A 263 -0.76 -15.22 -1.80
N ALA A 264 -1.66 -15.24 -0.83
CA ALA A 264 -3.10 -15.27 -1.11
C ALA A 264 -3.56 -13.99 -1.85
N ILE A 265 -3.07 -12.81 -1.47
CA ILE A 265 -3.34 -11.55 -2.17
C ILE A 265 -2.85 -11.63 -3.62
N LEU A 266 -1.61 -12.08 -3.82
CA LEU A 266 -1.01 -12.23 -5.16
C LEU A 266 -1.82 -13.18 -6.05
N LEU A 267 -2.23 -14.34 -5.51
CA LEU A 267 -3.08 -15.30 -6.24
C LEU A 267 -4.44 -14.68 -6.60
N GLY A 268 -5.03 -13.86 -5.74
CA GLY A 268 -6.25 -13.11 -6.01
C GLY A 268 -6.07 -12.14 -7.17
N ALA A 269 -5.01 -11.33 -7.16
CA ALA A 269 -4.69 -10.38 -8.21
C ALA A 269 -4.43 -11.07 -9.57
N ILE A 270 -3.67 -12.17 -9.58
CA ILE A 270 -3.44 -13.00 -10.78
C ILE A 270 -4.77 -13.55 -11.33
N THR A 271 -5.64 -14.05 -10.45
CA THR A 271 -6.96 -14.58 -10.83
C THR A 271 -7.81 -13.49 -11.46
N ALA A 272 -7.84 -12.29 -10.89
CA ALA A 272 -8.53 -11.12 -11.46
C ALA A 272 -8.00 -10.82 -12.86
N GLY A 273 -6.68 -10.74 -13.05
CA GLY A 273 -6.05 -10.46 -14.36
C GLY A 273 -6.43 -11.49 -15.43
N ARG A 274 -6.49 -12.78 -15.06
CA ARG A 274 -6.87 -13.87 -16.00
C ARG A 274 -8.35 -13.86 -16.36
N LEU A 275 -9.22 -13.46 -15.43
CA LEU A 275 -10.66 -13.58 -15.61
C LEU A 275 -11.32 -12.27 -16.09
N VAL A 276 -10.63 -11.13 -16.03
CA VAL A 276 -11.22 -9.81 -16.33
C VAL A 276 -11.81 -9.73 -17.73
N ALA A 277 -11.14 -10.30 -18.74
CA ALA A 277 -11.63 -10.30 -20.12
C ALA A 277 -12.96 -11.09 -20.30
N ARG A 278 -13.20 -12.10 -19.44
CA ARG A 278 -14.41 -12.95 -19.53
C ARG A 278 -15.54 -12.49 -18.62
N LYS A 279 -15.21 -11.95 -17.45
CA LYS A 279 -16.21 -11.65 -16.39
C LYS A 279 -16.47 -10.16 -16.19
N GLY A 280 -15.57 -9.30 -16.66
CA GLY A 280 -15.63 -7.85 -16.50
C GLY A 280 -15.25 -7.39 -15.09
N LEU A 281 -14.80 -6.12 -15.00
CA LEU A 281 -14.29 -5.52 -13.76
C LEU A 281 -15.33 -5.49 -12.63
N ALA A 282 -16.57 -5.07 -12.93
CA ALA A 282 -17.62 -4.90 -11.93
C ALA A 282 -17.98 -6.22 -11.23
N ARG A 283 -18.11 -7.31 -11.98
CA ARG A 283 -18.46 -8.62 -11.44
C ARG A 283 -17.32 -9.21 -10.61
N LEU A 284 -16.08 -9.06 -11.06
CA LEU A 284 -14.91 -9.51 -10.30
C LEU A 284 -14.71 -8.71 -9.01
N ALA A 285 -14.92 -7.39 -9.03
CA ALA A 285 -14.88 -6.58 -7.80
C ALA A 285 -15.92 -7.08 -6.77
N GLN A 286 -17.14 -7.42 -7.22
CA GLN A 286 -18.17 -8.00 -6.34
C GLN A 286 -17.79 -9.38 -5.80
N TRP A 287 -17.17 -10.24 -6.61
CA TRP A 287 -16.68 -11.55 -6.15
C TRP A 287 -15.55 -11.41 -5.13
N GLY A 288 -14.59 -10.49 -5.38
CA GLY A 288 -13.53 -10.17 -4.43
C GLY A 288 -14.09 -9.70 -3.09
N ALA A 289 -15.02 -8.74 -3.10
CA ALA A 289 -15.66 -8.23 -1.90
C ALA A 289 -16.49 -9.31 -1.16
N ALA A 290 -17.20 -10.17 -1.89
CA ALA A 290 -17.93 -11.30 -1.30
C ALA A 290 -16.97 -12.31 -0.64
N SER A 291 -15.84 -12.64 -1.31
CA SER A 291 -14.80 -13.51 -0.76
C SER A 291 -14.17 -12.91 0.51
N MET A 292 -13.91 -11.58 0.54
CA MET A 292 -13.45 -10.89 1.74
C MET A 292 -14.44 -11.05 2.90
N LEU A 293 -15.72 -10.80 2.64
CA LEU A 293 -16.76 -10.89 3.67
C LEU A 293 -16.92 -12.31 4.19
N VAL A 294 -17.02 -13.31 3.30
CA VAL A 294 -17.14 -14.73 3.69
C VAL A 294 -15.93 -15.16 4.49
N GLY A 295 -14.72 -14.83 4.04
CA GLY A 295 -13.49 -15.15 4.75
C GLY A 295 -13.41 -14.50 6.13
N ALA A 296 -13.76 -13.23 6.27
CA ALA A 296 -13.78 -12.52 7.55
C ALA A 296 -14.84 -13.09 8.51
N VAL A 297 -16.02 -13.49 7.99
CA VAL A 297 -17.05 -14.14 8.79
C VAL A 297 -16.59 -15.54 9.25
N ILE A 298 -15.92 -16.33 8.38
CA ILE A 298 -15.34 -17.62 8.78
C ILE A 298 -14.30 -17.41 9.88
N ALA A 299 -13.42 -16.41 9.78
CA ALA A 299 -12.47 -16.09 10.83
C ALA A 299 -13.14 -15.71 12.15
N LEU A 300 -14.20 -14.91 12.13
CA LEU A 300 -14.97 -14.54 13.30
C LEU A 300 -15.66 -15.77 13.93
N LEU A 301 -16.34 -16.57 13.14
CA LEU A 301 -16.99 -17.78 13.63
C LEU A 301 -15.97 -18.81 14.17
N GLY A 302 -14.80 -18.92 13.52
CA GLY A 302 -13.70 -19.75 13.99
C GLY A 302 -13.18 -19.34 15.38
N THR A 303 -13.07 -18.02 15.64
CA THR A 303 -12.70 -17.51 16.98
C THR A 303 -13.77 -17.81 18.01
N LEU A 304 -15.03 -17.57 17.70
CA LEU A 304 -16.17 -17.80 18.61
C LEU A 304 -16.38 -19.29 18.93
N ALA A 305 -16.10 -20.17 17.96
CA ALA A 305 -16.17 -21.61 18.13
C ALA A 305 -14.92 -22.22 18.83
N GLY A 306 -13.91 -21.43 19.15
CA GLY A 306 -12.67 -21.93 19.76
C GLY A 306 -11.82 -22.79 18.81
N ALA A 307 -11.93 -22.60 17.48
CA ALA A 307 -11.19 -23.39 16.49
C ALA A 307 -9.66 -23.09 16.44
N GLY A 308 -9.18 -22.26 17.36
CA GLY A 308 -7.76 -21.91 17.47
C GLY A 308 -7.22 -21.08 16.30
N LEU A 309 -5.91 -21.03 16.19
CA LEU A 309 -5.21 -20.25 15.16
C LEU A 309 -5.64 -20.59 13.73
N TRP A 310 -5.75 -21.88 13.42
CA TRP A 310 -6.01 -22.32 12.04
C TRP A 310 -7.42 -21.98 11.56
N GLY A 311 -8.39 -21.88 12.49
CA GLY A 311 -9.74 -21.38 12.14
C GLY A 311 -9.72 -19.94 11.66
N ILE A 312 -8.92 -19.09 12.29
CA ILE A 312 -8.74 -17.68 11.85
C ILE A 312 -7.96 -17.64 10.54
N VAL A 313 -6.83 -18.34 10.46
CA VAL A 313 -5.94 -18.32 9.30
C VAL A 313 -6.65 -18.76 8.03
N ALA A 314 -7.46 -19.81 8.08
CA ALA A 314 -8.22 -20.30 6.93
C ALA A 314 -9.21 -19.22 6.42
N GLY A 315 -9.96 -18.59 7.33
CA GLY A 315 -10.87 -17.49 6.97
C GLY A 315 -10.13 -16.29 6.39
N LEU A 316 -9.04 -15.89 7.02
CA LEU A 316 -8.25 -14.75 6.57
C LEU A 316 -7.52 -15.02 5.24
N ALA A 317 -7.06 -16.23 4.98
CA ALA A 317 -6.50 -16.58 3.66
C ALA A 317 -7.51 -16.37 2.54
N LEU A 318 -8.79 -16.78 2.74
CA LEU A 318 -9.87 -16.51 1.80
C LEU A 318 -10.17 -15.01 1.67
N ALA A 319 -10.16 -14.28 2.78
CA ALA A 319 -10.37 -12.83 2.76
C ALA A 319 -9.25 -12.11 2.02
N MET A 320 -7.98 -12.49 2.21
CA MET A 320 -6.82 -11.91 1.52
C MET A 320 -6.81 -12.24 0.03
N PHE A 321 -7.21 -13.44 -0.36
CA PHE A 321 -7.45 -13.76 -1.77
C PHE A 321 -8.50 -12.83 -2.39
N GLY A 322 -9.64 -12.65 -1.70
CA GLY A 322 -10.69 -11.73 -2.12
C GLY A 322 -10.23 -10.28 -2.21
N LEU A 323 -9.35 -9.85 -1.28
CA LEU A 323 -8.73 -8.54 -1.28
C LEU A 323 -7.91 -8.33 -2.57
N GLY A 324 -7.05 -9.27 -2.95
CA GLY A 324 -6.26 -9.18 -4.18
C GLY A 324 -7.13 -9.07 -5.44
N VAL A 325 -8.27 -9.79 -5.49
CA VAL A 325 -9.25 -9.67 -6.59
C VAL A 325 -9.89 -8.28 -6.59
N ALA A 326 -10.35 -7.80 -5.44
CA ALA A 326 -11.05 -6.53 -5.31
C ALA A 326 -10.12 -5.33 -5.61
N GLU A 327 -8.90 -5.36 -5.07
CA GLU A 327 -7.89 -4.32 -5.27
C GLU A 327 -7.55 -4.14 -6.76
N ALA A 328 -7.17 -5.23 -7.45
CA ALA A 328 -6.79 -5.18 -8.86
C ALA A 328 -7.92 -4.65 -9.76
N THR A 329 -9.16 -5.05 -9.47
CA THR A 329 -10.33 -4.66 -10.27
C THR A 329 -10.80 -3.24 -9.96
N LEU A 330 -10.83 -2.83 -8.70
CA LEU A 330 -11.19 -1.47 -8.30
C LEU A 330 -10.15 -0.45 -8.74
N MET A 331 -8.85 -0.77 -8.64
CA MET A 331 -7.78 0.08 -9.17
C MET A 331 -8.00 0.37 -10.66
N SER A 332 -8.32 -0.66 -11.45
CA SER A 332 -8.62 -0.51 -12.86
C SER A 332 -9.85 0.37 -13.11
N LEU A 333 -10.92 0.22 -12.30
CA LEU A 333 -12.11 1.05 -12.38
C LEU A 333 -11.82 2.52 -12.06
N VAL A 334 -11.04 2.79 -11.01
CA VAL A 334 -10.66 4.16 -10.63
C VAL A 334 -9.83 4.81 -11.72
N MET A 335 -8.78 4.11 -12.21
CA MET A 335 -7.89 4.68 -13.21
C MET A 335 -8.57 4.91 -14.56
N SER A 336 -9.55 4.09 -14.93
CA SER A 336 -10.33 4.26 -16.16
C SER A 336 -11.39 5.37 -16.07
N SER A 337 -11.71 5.87 -14.87
CA SER A 337 -12.70 6.93 -14.68
C SER A 337 -12.24 8.29 -15.20
N GLN A 338 -10.93 8.51 -15.35
CA GLN A 338 -10.34 9.77 -15.75
C GLN A 338 -9.44 9.57 -16.98
N SER A 339 -9.77 10.22 -18.09
CA SER A 339 -8.95 10.22 -19.32
C SER A 339 -7.84 11.27 -19.30
N ARG A 340 -8.00 12.31 -18.47
CA ARG A 340 -7.05 13.42 -18.31
C ARG A 340 -6.60 13.50 -16.86
N ALA A 341 -5.43 14.05 -16.59
CA ALA A 341 -4.87 14.25 -15.24
C ALA A 341 -4.63 12.93 -14.47
N LEU A 342 -4.22 11.85 -15.14
CA LEU A 342 -3.97 10.52 -14.53
C LEU A 342 -3.04 10.58 -13.31
N GLY A 343 -2.04 11.47 -13.32
CA GLY A 343 -1.12 11.65 -12.19
C GLY A 343 -1.81 12.21 -10.95
N SER A 344 -2.64 13.24 -11.12
CA SER A 344 -3.42 13.81 -10.02
C SER A 344 -4.46 12.81 -9.50
N THR A 345 -5.01 12.00 -10.40
CA THR A 345 -5.95 10.91 -10.05
C THR A 345 -5.25 9.86 -9.18
N ALA A 346 -4.07 9.39 -9.57
CA ALA A 346 -3.31 8.42 -8.81
C ALA A 346 -2.84 8.98 -7.44
N ALA A 347 -2.38 10.24 -7.40
CA ALA A 347 -1.96 10.89 -6.17
C ALA A 347 -3.13 11.06 -5.19
N LEU A 348 -4.29 11.51 -5.68
CA LEU A 348 -5.49 11.66 -4.85
C LEU A 348 -5.98 10.30 -4.35
N LEU A 349 -6.01 9.28 -5.19
CA LEU A 349 -6.38 7.92 -4.81
C LEU A 349 -5.45 7.37 -3.73
N GLY A 350 -4.14 7.41 -3.95
CA GLY A 350 -3.16 6.92 -2.97
C GLY A 350 -3.24 7.65 -1.63
N ALA A 351 -3.44 8.99 -1.66
CA ALA A 351 -3.68 9.76 -0.45
C ALA A 351 -4.95 9.33 0.28
N MET A 352 -6.08 9.16 -0.43
CA MET A 352 -7.34 8.68 0.16
C MET A 352 -7.17 7.29 0.80
N GLN A 353 -6.53 6.36 0.09
CA GLN A 353 -6.26 5.01 0.60
C GLN A 353 -5.46 5.05 1.90
N LEU A 354 -4.33 5.76 1.94
CA LEU A 354 -3.44 5.80 3.08
C LEU A 354 -4.02 6.60 4.26
N ILE A 355 -4.67 7.75 4.00
CA ILE A 355 -5.28 8.56 5.06
C ILE A 355 -6.46 7.81 5.71
N ILE A 356 -7.33 7.19 4.91
CA ILE A 356 -8.47 6.44 5.44
C ILE A 356 -7.96 5.19 6.19
N SER A 357 -7.03 4.45 5.62
CA SER A 357 -6.51 3.23 6.24
C SER A 357 -5.63 3.48 7.47
N SER A 358 -5.04 4.67 7.61
CA SER A 358 -4.28 5.04 8.82
C SER A 358 -5.12 4.97 10.09
N SER A 359 -6.45 5.17 10.00
CA SER A 359 -7.37 5.02 11.13
C SER A 359 -7.64 3.56 11.52
N ALA A 360 -7.36 2.61 10.64
CA ALA A 360 -7.59 1.19 10.90
C ALA A 360 -6.58 0.62 11.91
N THR A 361 -5.35 1.12 11.90
CA THR A 361 -4.27 0.59 12.75
C THR A 361 -4.50 0.86 14.24
N PRO A 362 -4.86 2.08 14.71
CA PRO A 362 -5.17 2.30 16.12
C PRO A 362 -6.45 1.59 16.54
N LEU A 363 -7.47 1.46 15.66
CA LEU A 363 -8.67 0.68 15.96
C LEU A 363 -8.33 -0.79 16.21
N SER A 364 -7.46 -1.38 15.39
CA SER A 364 -6.96 -2.74 15.62
C SER A 364 -6.11 -2.83 16.88
N GLY A 365 -5.33 -1.80 17.18
CA GLY A 365 -4.55 -1.70 18.41
C GLY A 365 -5.40 -1.70 19.68
N ILE A 366 -6.63 -1.19 19.61
CA ILE A 366 -7.61 -1.22 20.70
C ILE A 366 -8.33 -2.58 20.74
N MET A 367 -8.74 -3.12 19.58
CA MET A 367 -9.58 -4.33 19.50
C MET A 367 -8.79 -5.63 19.75
N ALA A 368 -7.55 -5.72 19.26
CA ALA A 368 -6.75 -6.93 19.40
C ALA A 368 -6.46 -7.34 20.85
N PRO A 369 -6.12 -6.41 21.79
CA PRO A 369 -5.95 -6.75 23.20
C PRO A 369 -7.23 -7.20 23.90
N LEU A 370 -8.41 -6.83 23.40
CA LEU A 370 -9.69 -7.31 23.93
C LEU A 370 -9.97 -8.79 23.58
N GLY A 371 -9.22 -9.33 22.60
CA GLY A 371 -9.29 -10.72 22.19
C GLY A 371 -9.44 -10.91 20.67
N ALA A 372 -9.08 -12.09 20.19
CA ALA A 372 -9.11 -12.44 18.77
C ALA A 372 -10.50 -12.25 18.13
N ALA A 373 -11.59 -12.52 18.88
CA ALA A 373 -12.94 -12.34 18.38
C ALA A 373 -13.30 -10.86 18.12
N HIS A 374 -12.84 -9.93 18.96
CA HIS A 374 -13.07 -8.49 18.76
C HIS A 374 -12.35 -7.98 17.54
N TRP A 375 -11.10 -8.40 17.32
CA TRP A 375 -10.36 -8.08 16.11
C TRP A 375 -11.01 -8.70 14.86
N ALA A 376 -11.42 -9.96 14.92
CA ALA A 376 -12.12 -10.61 13.81
C ALA A 376 -13.47 -9.94 13.49
N LEU A 377 -14.19 -9.42 14.50
CA LEU A 377 -15.40 -8.62 14.32
C LEU A 377 -15.09 -7.30 13.58
N LEU A 378 -14.02 -6.60 13.95
CA LEU A 378 -13.58 -5.40 13.22
C LEU A 378 -13.34 -5.71 11.74
N LEU A 379 -12.66 -6.82 11.45
CA LEU A 379 -12.40 -7.26 10.07
C LEU A 379 -13.70 -7.63 9.34
N ALA A 380 -14.65 -8.30 9.99
CA ALA A 380 -15.93 -8.63 9.39
C ALA A 380 -16.77 -7.37 9.07
N LEU A 381 -16.78 -6.38 9.96
CA LEU A 381 -17.44 -5.09 9.72
C LEU A 381 -16.76 -4.29 8.60
N ALA A 382 -15.44 -4.28 8.54
CA ALA A 382 -14.69 -3.66 7.45
C ALA A 382 -14.98 -4.35 6.11
N ALA A 383 -15.00 -5.69 6.05
CA ALA A 383 -15.35 -6.44 4.84
C ALA A 383 -16.81 -6.21 4.41
N LEU A 384 -17.73 -6.06 5.34
CA LEU A 384 -19.12 -5.68 5.05
C LEU A 384 -19.18 -4.28 4.42
N LEU A 385 -18.45 -3.30 4.97
CA LEU A 385 -18.34 -1.97 4.37
C LEU A 385 -17.79 -2.02 2.95
N VAL A 386 -16.74 -2.82 2.71
CA VAL A 386 -16.21 -3.06 1.36
C VAL A 386 -17.29 -3.59 0.44
N ALA A 387 -18.05 -4.61 0.85
CA ALA A 387 -19.10 -5.21 0.02
C ALA A 387 -20.20 -4.19 -0.32
N ILE A 388 -20.61 -3.34 0.62
CA ILE A 388 -21.60 -2.27 0.40
C ILE A 388 -21.07 -1.25 -0.61
N LEU A 389 -19.83 -0.75 -0.42
CA LEU A 389 -19.26 0.28 -1.30
C LEU A 389 -18.96 -0.25 -2.70
N VAL A 390 -18.48 -1.49 -2.83
CA VAL A 390 -18.30 -2.14 -4.12
C VAL A 390 -19.61 -2.29 -4.87
N ARG A 391 -20.66 -2.74 -4.17
CA ARG A 391 -21.99 -2.85 -4.78
C ARG A 391 -22.53 -1.48 -5.23
N ALA A 392 -22.32 -0.43 -4.44
CA ALA A 392 -22.71 0.93 -4.79
C ALA A 392 -21.94 1.48 -6.00
N SER A 393 -20.63 1.18 -6.10
CA SER A 393 -19.78 1.65 -7.19
C SER A 393 -20.04 0.93 -8.52
N THR A 394 -20.49 -0.33 -8.48
CA THR A 394 -20.68 -1.17 -9.69
C THR A 394 -22.11 -1.15 -10.24
N ARG A 395 -23.11 -0.66 -9.49
CA ARG A 395 -24.52 -0.62 -9.92
C ARG A 395 -24.74 0.15 -11.23
N ASN A 396 -24.11 1.31 -11.38
CA ASN A 396 -24.29 2.15 -12.57
C ASN A 396 -23.62 1.58 -13.82
N VAL A 397 -22.48 0.89 -13.66
CA VAL A 397 -21.77 0.23 -14.77
C VAL A 397 -22.63 -0.90 -15.35
N THR A 398 -23.29 -1.66 -14.48
CA THR A 398 -24.18 -2.77 -14.91
C THR A 398 -25.44 -2.26 -15.58
N ALA A 399 -26.02 -1.14 -15.12
CA ALA A 399 -27.21 -0.52 -15.72
C ALA A 399 -26.93 -0.02 -17.14
N THR A 400 -25.77 0.62 -17.37
CA THR A 400 -25.36 1.10 -18.71
C THR A 400 -25.10 -0.05 -19.68
N LEU A 401 -24.49 -1.15 -19.23
CA LEU A 401 -24.26 -2.34 -20.06
C LEU A 401 -25.58 -3.05 -20.43
N ASN A 402 -26.53 -3.13 -19.52
CA ASN A 402 -27.84 -3.72 -19.76
C ASN A 402 -28.69 -2.87 -20.72
N SER A 403 -28.56 -1.53 -20.68
CA SER A 403 -29.26 -0.65 -21.63
C SER A 403 -28.68 -0.73 -23.04
N LEU A 404 -27.36 -1.03 -23.19
CA LEU A 404 -26.71 -1.22 -24.48
C LEU A 404 -26.91 -2.63 -25.07
N ALA A 405 -27.18 -3.63 -24.25
CA ALA A 405 -27.46 -5.00 -24.68
C ALA A 405 -28.93 -5.26 -24.99
N GLY A 406 -29.83 -4.33 -24.65
CA GLY A 406 -31.27 -4.39 -24.92
C GLY A 406 -31.71 -3.67 -26.21
N HIS A 407 -30.78 -3.16 -26.96
CA HIS A 407 -30.92 -2.63 -28.33
C HIS A 407 -30.16 -3.49 -29.34
#